data_bccd30f9133ba96de45e4cc18d380567
#
_entry.id   bccd30f9133ba96de45e4cc18d380567
#
_cell.length_a   1.000
_cell.length_b   1.000
_cell.length_c   1.000
_cell.angle_alpha   90.00
_cell.angle_beta   90.00
_cell.angle_gamma   90.00
#
_symmetry.space_group_name_H-M   'P 1'
#
loop_
_entity.id
_entity.type
_entity.pdbx_description
1 polymer ?
#
loop_
_entity_poly.entity_id
_entity_poly.type
_entity_poly.pdbx_seq_one_letter_code
_entity_poly.pdbx_strand_id
1 'polypeptide(L)'
;MLQIITLSELGGAQAVVINLANVLCRNHEIIVAAGDKNGKMWDLLNPEIKQEPIKTLRRELSFIYDLMTLFSLLKLYFKYKPDIIHLHSSKIGILGRIIFPKSKTVYTVHGFDSIRIAYRKYLYLEKLLKYKCKAIVTVSEYDRRNMYKEGLKLNVHLIRNGIEVNMSKLIFEIYLFLHSRKRYCV
;
A
#
# COMPACT_ATOMS: atom_id res chain seq x y z
N MET A 1 -9.86 3.49 10.62
CA MET A 1 -9.39 3.26 9.24
C MET A 1 -8.85 1.84 9.09
N LEU A 2 -9.13 1.15 7.98
CA LEU A 2 -8.62 -0.20 7.68
C LEU A 2 -7.63 -0.11 6.51
N GLN A 3 -6.36 -0.42 6.74
CA GLN A 3 -5.33 -0.55 5.70
C GLN A 3 -5.11 -2.02 5.37
N ILE A 4 -5.05 -2.35 4.08
CA ILE A 4 -4.92 -3.75 3.64
C ILE A 4 -3.82 -3.84 2.58
N ILE A 5 -2.88 -4.75 2.79
CA ILE A 5 -1.79 -5.05 1.86
C ILE A 5 -1.65 -6.56 1.65
N THR A 6 -1.17 -7.01 0.48
CA THR A 6 -1.12 -8.45 0.18
C THR A 6 -0.13 -9.21 1.05
N LEU A 7 1.08 -8.68 1.26
CA LEU A 7 2.14 -9.33 2.02
C LEU A 7 2.63 -8.44 3.16
N SER A 8 3.12 -9.05 4.24
CA SER A 8 3.70 -8.37 5.40
C SER A 8 5.24 -8.38 5.41
N GLU A 9 5.89 -8.91 4.38
CA GLU A 9 7.34 -8.80 4.18
C GLU A 9 7.73 -7.35 3.90
N LEU A 10 8.90 -6.92 4.40
CA LEU A 10 9.34 -5.53 4.21
C LEU A 10 9.62 -5.21 2.75
N GLY A 11 9.10 -4.07 2.31
CA GLY A 11 9.28 -3.50 0.99
C GLY A 11 8.76 -2.07 0.95
N GLY A 12 8.88 -1.39 -0.20
CA GLY A 12 8.48 0.01 -0.32
C GLY A 12 7.00 0.27 -0.02
N ALA A 13 6.12 -0.62 -0.44
CA ALA A 13 4.68 -0.50 -0.16
C ALA A 13 4.37 -0.70 1.34
N GLN A 14 5.03 -1.67 1.98
CA GLN A 14 4.89 -1.92 3.41
C GLN A 14 5.43 -0.76 4.24
N ALA A 15 6.55 -0.15 3.85
CA ALA A 15 7.06 1.05 4.51
C ALA A 15 6.03 2.20 4.51
N VAL A 16 5.31 2.39 3.40
CA VAL A 16 4.22 3.38 3.34
C VAL A 16 3.09 3.02 4.29
N VAL A 17 2.67 1.75 4.35
CA VAL A 17 1.62 1.27 5.27
C VAL A 17 2.04 1.50 6.72
N ILE A 18 3.28 1.12 7.09
CA ILE A 18 3.81 1.28 8.44
C ILE A 18 3.83 2.76 8.84
N ASN A 19 4.45 3.61 8.02
CA ASN A 19 4.58 5.03 8.33
C ASN A 19 3.21 5.71 8.46
N LEU A 20 2.30 5.45 7.52
CA LEU A 20 0.97 6.01 7.55
C LEU A 20 0.17 5.51 8.77
N ALA A 21 0.23 4.22 9.08
CA ALA A 21 -0.44 3.64 10.24
C ALA A 21 0.08 4.24 11.56
N ASN A 22 1.41 4.29 11.73
CA ASN A 22 2.06 4.80 12.95
C ASN A 22 1.82 6.30 13.18
N VAL A 23 1.70 7.08 12.11
CA VAL A 23 1.35 8.51 12.25
C VAL A 23 -0.12 8.69 12.61
N LEU A 24 -1.00 7.96 11.91
CA LEU A 24 -2.45 8.13 12.08
C LEU A 24 -3.00 7.52 13.37
N CYS A 25 -2.35 6.49 13.95
CA CYS A 25 -2.83 5.87 15.19
C CYS A 25 -2.87 6.83 16.39
N ARG A 26 -2.14 7.94 16.33
CA ARG A 26 -2.15 8.98 17.36
C ARG A 26 -3.53 9.62 17.55
N ASN A 27 -4.34 9.69 16.51
CA ASN A 27 -5.64 10.38 16.53
C ASN A 27 -6.79 9.54 15.97
N HIS A 28 -6.50 8.32 15.47
CA HIS A 28 -7.49 7.47 14.82
C HIS A 28 -7.29 6.01 15.17
N GLU A 29 -8.38 5.27 15.21
CA GLU A 29 -8.32 3.82 15.31
C GLU A 29 -7.84 3.23 13.96
N ILE A 30 -6.69 2.55 13.97
CA ILE A 30 -6.07 1.96 12.80
C ILE A 30 -6.05 0.44 12.92
N ILE A 31 -6.51 -0.20 11.86
CA ILE A 31 -6.41 -1.65 11.65
C ILE A 31 -5.53 -1.88 10.43
N VAL A 32 -4.53 -2.73 10.55
CA VAL A 32 -3.69 -3.17 9.43
C VAL A 32 -3.94 -4.65 9.19
N ALA A 33 -4.29 -5.01 7.97
CA ALA A 33 -4.53 -6.39 7.55
C ALA A 33 -3.56 -6.78 6.42
N ALA A 34 -2.95 -7.98 6.52
CA ALA A 34 -2.05 -8.50 5.49
C ALA A 34 -2.04 -10.04 5.49
N GLY A 35 -1.51 -10.62 4.39
CA GLY A 35 -1.58 -12.06 4.18
C GLY A 35 -0.71 -12.88 5.12
N ASP A 36 0.54 -12.59 5.23
CA ASP A 36 1.47 -13.37 6.05
C ASP A 36 1.48 -12.89 7.51
N LYS A 37 1.49 -13.86 8.44
CA LYS A 37 1.59 -13.59 9.87
C LYS A 37 3.04 -13.34 10.32
N ASN A 38 4.03 -13.87 9.58
CA ASN A 38 5.44 -13.90 10.00
C ASN A 38 6.29 -12.78 9.38
N GLY A 39 5.68 -11.88 8.59
CA GLY A 39 6.42 -10.78 7.97
C GLY A 39 6.85 -9.72 8.96
N LYS A 40 8.04 -9.18 8.78
CA LYS A 40 8.64 -8.17 9.68
C LYS A 40 7.87 -6.84 9.76
N MET A 41 6.89 -6.62 8.88
CA MET A 41 6.02 -5.44 8.94
C MET A 41 5.32 -5.33 10.30
N TRP A 42 4.89 -6.45 10.85
CA TRP A 42 4.14 -6.50 12.11
C TRP A 42 4.92 -5.96 13.30
N ASP A 43 6.24 -6.22 13.34
CA ASP A 43 7.12 -5.77 14.41
C ASP A 43 7.37 -4.25 14.40
N LEU A 44 7.11 -3.59 13.28
CA LEU A 44 7.33 -2.16 13.08
C LEU A 44 6.07 -1.31 13.26
N LEU A 45 4.91 -1.94 13.48
CA LEU A 45 3.67 -1.25 13.77
C LEU A 45 3.61 -0.84 15.25
N ASN A 46 3.09 0.35 15.50
CA ASN A 46 2.81 0.78 16.87
C ASN A 46 1.90 -0.24 17.58
N PRO A 47 2.16 -0.60 18.85
CA PRO A 47 1.36 -1.57 19.60
C PRO A 47 -0.15 -1.25 19.71
N GLU A 48 -0.54 -0.01 19.53
CA GLU A 48 -1.96 0.41 19.54
C GLU A 48 -2.69 0.02 18.25
N ILE A 49 -1.96 -0.32 17.18
CA ILE A 49 -2.55 -0.68 15.89
C ILE A 49 -3.05 -2.13 15.95
N LYS A 50 -4.31 -2.33 15.59
CA LYS A 50 -4.90 -3.66 15.50
C LYS A 50 -4.34 -4.40 14.28
N GLN A 51 -3.73 -5.55 14.52
CA GLN A 51 -3.12 -6.40 13.49
C GLN A 51 -4.05 -7.55 13.13
N GLU A 52 -4.39 -7.70 11.84
CA GLU A 52 -5.31 -8.72 11.32
C GLU A 52 -4.64 -9.56 10.21
N PRO A 53 -3.95 -10.65 10.55
CA PRO A 53 -3.38 -11.55 9.55
C PRO A 53 -4.47 -12.34 8.81
N ILE A 54 -4.49 -12.26 7.48
CA ILE A 54 -5.44 -12.96 6.61
C ILE A 54 -4.73 -14.17 5.98
N LYS A 55 -4.81 -15.33 6.60
CA LYS A 55 -4.11 -16.56 6.17
C LYS A 55 -4.37 -16.97 4.71
N THR A 56 -5.52 -16.58 4.17
CA THR A 56 -5.92 -16.90 2.79
C THR A 56 -5.40 -15.91 1.76
N LEU A 57 -4.93 -14.72 2.19
CA LEU A 57 -4.39 -13.70 1.31
C LEU A 57 -2.93 -14.02 0.98
N ARG A 58 -2.71 -14.50 -0.25
CA ARG A 58 -1.41 -14.91 -0.78
C ARG A 58 -1.06 -14.09 -2.01
N ARG A 59 0.22 -14.07 -2.38
CA ARG A 59 0.69 -13.39 -3.59
C ARG A 59 0.19 -14.08 -4.85
N GLU A 60 0.24 -15.41 -4.86
CA GLU A 60 -0.18 -16.25 -5.97
C GLU A 60 -1.69 -16.11 -6.22
N LEU A 61 -2.08 -16.23 -7.48
CA LEU A 61 -3.47 -16.23 -7.88
C LEU A 61 -4.05 -17.63 -7.70
N SER A 62 -5.08 -17.73 -6.90
CA SER A 62 -5.81 -18.97 -6.68
C SER A 62 -7.28 -18.65 -6.44
N PHE A 63 -8.14 -19.16 -7.31
CA PHE A 63 -9.58 -18.89 -7.22
C PHE A 63 -10.15 -19.22 -5.83
N ILE A 64 -9.77 -20.37 -5.26
CA ILE A 64 -10.26 -20.81 -3.96
C ILE A 64 -9.78 -19.88 -2.85
N TYR A 65 -8.47 -19.60 -2.78
CA TYR A 65 -7.92 -18.71 -1.76
C TYR A 65 -8.40 -17.28 -1.92
N ASP A 66 -8.59 -16.81 -3.16
CA ASP A 66 -9.09 -15.47 -3.42
C ASP A 66 -10.55 -15.32 -3.00
N LEU A 67 -11.37 -16.33 -3.24
CA LEU A 67 -12.75 -16.38 -2.74
C LEU A 67 -12.80 -16.40 -1.19
N MET A 68 -11.98 -17.25 -0.54
CA MET A 68 -11.87 -17.26 0.91
C MET A 68 -11.37 -15.93 1.47
N THR A 69 -10.45 -15.25 0.74
CA THR A 69 -9.98 -13.91 1.10
C THR A 69 -11.11 -12.89 1.02
N LEU A 70 -11.97 -12.93 0.00
CA LEU A 70 -13.13 -12.05 -0.08
C LEU A 70 -14.05 -12.20 1.14
N PHE A 71 -14.33 -13.42 1.58
CA PHE A 71 -15.10 -13.66 2.82
C PHE A 71 -14.39 -13.11 4.07
N SER A 72 -13.07 -13.28 4.16
CA SER A 72 -12.28 -12.73 5.28
C SER A 72 -12.33 -11.20 5.30
N LEU A 73 -12.23 -10.55 4.14
CA LEU A 73 -12.33 -9.11 4.01
C LEU A 73 -13.73 -8.59 4.39
N LEU A 74 -14.79 -9.27 3.98
CA LEU A 74 -16.15 -8.92 4.39
C LEU A 74 -16.33 -9.06 5.91
N LYS A 75 -15.78 -10.13 6.50
CA LYS A 75 -15.79 -10.30 7.97
C LYS A 75 -15.11 -9.14 8.69
N LEU A 76 -13.94 -8.70 8.19
CA LEU A 76 -13.24 -7.55 8.75
C LEU A 76 -14.05 -6.26 8.58
N TYR A 77 -14.68 -6.06 7.43
CA TYR A 77 -15.53 -4.90 7.17
C TYR A 77 -16.70 -4.80 8.16
N PHE A 78 -17.41 -5.90 8.40
CA PHE A 78 -18.54 -5.91 9.36
C PHE A 78 -18.07 -5.84 10.81
N LYS A 79 -16.92 -6.43 11.14
CA LYS A 79 -16.32 -6.40 12.49
C LYS A 79 -15.93 -4.98 12.89
N TYR A 80 -15.25 -4.25 12.01
CA TYR A 80 -14.65 -2.95 12.33
C TYR A 80 -15.42 -1.76 11.81
N LYS A 81 -16.33 -1.93 10.85
CA LYS A 81 -17.14 -0.87 10.22
C LYS A 81 -16.32 0.37 9.86
N PRO A 82 -15.18 0.24 9.15
CA PRO A 82 -14.26 1.34 8.94
C PRO A 82 -14.89 2.47 8.13
N ASP A 83 -14.51 3.71 8.41
CA ASP A 83 -14.89 4.89 7.63
C ASP A 83 -14.08 4.99 6.35
N ILE A 84 -12.81 4.55 6.39
CA ILE A 84 -11.89 4.53 5.26
C ILE A 84 -11.25 3.15 5.15
N ILE A 85 -11.23 2.63 3.92
CA ILE A 85 -10.56 1.38 3.55
C ILE A 85 -9.48 1.73 2.54
N HIS A 86 -8.22 1.52 2.92
CA HIS A 86 -7.08 1.84 2.09
C HIS A 86 -6.40 0.55 1.60
N LEU A 87 -6.46 0.35 0.30
CA LEU A 87 -5.93 -0.82 -0.37
C LEU A 87 -4.53 -0.53 -0.92
N HIS A 88 -3.56 -1.39 -0.60
CA HIS A 88 -2.18 -1.30 -1.07
C HIS A 88 -1.82 -2.57 -1.83
N SER A 89 -1.22 -2.49 -3.00
CA SER A 89 -0.90 -3.59 -3.91
C SER A 89 -2.04 -4.00 -4.86
N SER A 90 -1.64 -4.54 -6.01
CA SER A 90 -2.55 -4.83 -7.14
C SER A 90 -3.60 -5.88 -6.80
N LYS A 91 -3.20 -6.99 -6.16
CA LYS A 91 -4.12 -8.08 -5.84
C LYS A 91 -5.24 -7.62 -4.91
N ILE A 92 -4.87 -7.02 -3.78
CA ILE A 92 -5.87 -6.53 -2.82
C ILE A 92 -6.63 -5.32 -3.36
N GLY A 93 -6.02 -4.54 -4.24
CA GLY A 93 -6.68 -3.47 -4.98
C GLY A 93 -7.83 -3.98 -5.85
N ILE A 94 -7.67 -5.13 -6.50
CA ILE A 94 -8.73 -5.78 -7.27
C ILE A 94 -9.79 -6.36 -6.33
N LEU A 95 -9.40 -7.23 -5.40
CA LEU A 95 -10.33 -7.93 -4.51
C LEU A 95 -11.15 -6.96 -3.65
N GLY A 96 -10.50 -5.95 -3.08
CA GLY A 96 -11.17 -4.97 -2.23
C GLY A 96 -12.15 -4.09 -2.99
N ARG A 97 -11.81 -3.63 -4.21
CA ARG A 97 -12.73 -2.81 -5.04
C ARG A 97 -13.95 -3.59 -5.54
N ILE A 98 -13.90 -4.92 -5.55
CA ILE A 98 -15.07 -5.76 -5.87
C ILE A 98 -16.11 -5.69 -4.75
N ILE A 99 -15.67 -5.73 -3.48
CA ILE A 99 -16.57 -5.95 -2.33
C ILE A 99 -16.84 -4.72 -1.48
N PHE A 100 -15.88 -3.79 -1.38
CA PHE A 100 -16.04 -2.66 -0.49
C PHE A 100 -16.81 -1.50 -1.13
N PRO A 101 -17.54 -0.70 -0.31
CA PRO A 101 -18.24 0.47 -0.79
C PRO A 101 -17.29 1.49 -1.43
N LYS A 102 -17.63 1.95 -2.63
CA LYS A 102 -16.87 2.96 -3.37
C LYS A 102 -16.52 4.19 -2.53
N SER A 103 -17.50 4.70 -1.78
CA SER A 103 -17.37 5.94 -1.00
C SER A 103 -16.31 5.87 0.10
N LYS A 104 -15.97 4.67 0.57
CA LYS A 104 -15.01 4.43 1.65
C LYS A 104 -13.65 3.93 1.15
N THR A 105 -13.54 3.55 -0.12
CA THR A 105 -12.36 2.84 -0.65
C THR A 105 -11.39 3.80 -1.33
N VAL A 106 -10.14 3.75 -0.90
CA VAL A 106 -8.97 4.37 -1.53
C VAL A 106 -8.01 3.28 -1.97
N TYR A 107 -7.39 3.42 -3.14
CA TYR A 107 -6.43 2.45 -3.67
C TYR A 107 -5.12 3.14 -4.02
N THR A 108 -4.00 2.70 -3.41
CA THR A 108 -2.66 3.17 -3.75
C THR A 108 -1.93 2.17 -4.63
N VAL A 109 -1.44 2.67 -5.77
CA VAL A 109 -0.62 1.93 -6.73
C VAL A 109 0.85 2.19 -6.42
N HIS A 110 1.55 1.12 -5.98
CA HIS A 110 2.98 1.13 -5.67
C HIS A 110 3.80 0.53 -6.82
N GLY A 111 3.73 1.12 -8.01
CA GLY A 111 4.39 0.61 -9.21
C GLY A 111 3.41 -0.01 -10.21
N PHE A 112 2.93 0.83 -11.14
CA PHE A 112 1.94 0.44 -12.13
C PHE A 112 2.47 -0.55 -13.18
N ASP A 113 3.78 -0.60 -13.38
CA ASP A 113 4.41 -1.52 -14.34
C ASP A 113 4.22 -2.99 -13.98
N SER A 114 4.00 -3.32 -12.72
CA SER A 114 3.62 -4.67 -12.32
C SER A 114 2.33 -5.13 -13.00
N ILE A 115 1.37 -4.24 -13.19
CA ILE A 115 0.11 -4.52 -13.91
C ILE A 115 0.28 -4.30 -15.41
N ARG A 116 0.85 -3.16 -15.79
CA ARG A 116 0.96 -2.73 -17.18
C ARG A 116 1.83 -3.66 -18.04
N ILE A 117 2.93 -4.17 -17.47
CA ILE A 117 3.92 -4.99 -18.18
C ILE A 117 3.83 -6.46 -17.75
N ALA A 118 4.05 -6.75 -16.45
CA ALA A 118 4.18 -8.13 -15.98
C ALA A 118 2.85 -8.89 -16.00
N TYR A 119 1.75 -8.21 -15.69
CA TYR A 119 0.42 -8.82 -15.60
C TYR A 119 -0.61 -8.11 -16.49
N ARG A 120 -0.25 -7.79 -17.73
CA ARG A 120 -1.05 -6.99 -18.67
C ARG A 120 -2.50 -7.50 -18.85
N LYS A 121 -2.74 -8.79 -18.76
CA LYS A 121 -4.10 -9.37 -18.82
C LYS A 121 -5.04 -8.83 -17.74
N TYR A 122 -4.51 -8.36 -16.60
CA TYR A 122 -5.31 -7.77 -15.51
C TYR A 122 -5.57 -6.27 -15.69
N LEU A 123 -4.96 -5.64 -16.68
CA LEU A 123 -5.22 -4.23 -16.99
C LEU A 123 -6.69 -3.98 -17.33
N TYR A 124 -7.36 -4.97 -17.92
CA TYR A 124 -8.79 -4.91 -18.17
C TYR A 124 -9.60 -4.77 -16.87
N LEU A 125 -9.24 -5.53 -15.83
CA LEU A 125 -9.88 -5.42 -14.51
C LEU A 125 -9.62 -4.05 -13.88
N GLU A 126 -8.42 -3.49 -14.02
CA GLU A 126 -8.13 -2.13 -13.56
C GLU A 126 -9.02 -1.10 -14.25
N LYS A 127 -9.25 -1.24 -15.56
CA LYS A 127 -10.14 -0.35 -16.33
C LYS A 127 -11.60 -0.47 -15.91
N LEU A 128 -12.09 -1.66 -15.56
CA LEU A 128 -13.44 -1.86 -15.03
C LEU A 128 -13.58 -1.33 -13.61
N LEU A 129 -12.59 -1.61 -12.76
CA LEU A 129 -12.66 -1.28 -11.34
C LEU A 129 -12.27 0.17 -11.00
N LYS A 130 -11.84 0.99 -11.98
CA LYS A 130 -11.54 2.42 -11.75
C LYS A 130 -12.72 3.20 -11.17
N TYR A 131 -13.94 2.75 -11.43
CA TYR A 131 -15.17 3.37 -10.90
C TYR A 131 -15.56 2.89 -9.49
N LYS A 132 -14.88 1.88 -8.96
CA LYS A 132 -15.20 1.19 -7.71
C LYS A 132 -14.41 1.67 -6.50
N CYS A 133 -13.72 2.81 -6.60
CA CYS A 133 -13.09 3.48 -5.47
C CYS A 133 -13.30 4.99 -5.53
N LYS A 134 -13.16 5.65 -4.38
CA LYS A 134 -13.29 7.11 -4.25
C LYS A 134 -12.08 7.81 -4.85
N ALA A 135 -10.89 7.25 -4.64
CA ALA A 135 -9.64 7.77 -5.17
C ALA A 135 -8.65 6.63 -5.50
N ILE A 136 -7.86 6.84 -6.53
CA ILE A 136 -6.67 6.07 -6.85
C ILE A 136 -5.48 6.98 -6.60
N VAL A 137 -4.52 6.51 -5.80
CA VAL A 137 -3.30 7.25 -5.49
C VAL A 137 -2.13 6.60 -6.22
N THR A 138 -1.33 7.41 -6.91
CA THR A 138 -0.02 7.01 -7.45
C THR A 138 1.08 7.66 -6.64
N VAL A 139 2.16 6.93 -6.40
CA VAL A 139 3.29 7.43 -5.60
C VAL A 139 4.36 8.12 -6.44
N SER A 140 4.28 7.99 -7.77
CA SER A 140 5.21 8.61 -8.70
C SER A 140 4.50 9.25 -9.89
N GLU A 141 5.10 10.29 -10.45
CA GLU A 141 4.64 10.91 -11.70
C GLU A 141 4.71 9.93 -12.88
N TYR A 142 5.70 9.04 -12.86
CA TYR A 142 5.87 8.00 -13.86
C TYR A 142 4.64 7.05 -13.91
N ASP A 143 4.20 6.56 -12.75
CA ASP A 143 3.02 5.70 -12.64
C ASP A 143 1.75 6.44 -13.10
N ARG A 144 1.57 7.69 -12.67
CA ARG A 144 0.44 8.52 -13.08
C ARG A 144 0.36 8.68 -14.59
N ARG A 145 1.47 9.02 -15.24
CA ARG A 145 1.54 9.19 -16.70
C ARG A 145 1.23 7.87 -17.42
N ASN A 146 1.76 6.75 -16.93
CA ASN A 146 1.50 5.45 -17.53
C ASN A 146 0.04 5.00 -17.33
N MET A 147 -0.56 5.26 -16.18
CA MET A 147 -2.00 5.05 -15.97
C MET A 147 -2.85 5.88 -16.95
N TYR A 148 -2.47 7.13 -17.18
CA TYR A 148 -3.18 8.02 -18.12
C TYR A 148 -3.08 7.51 -19.56
N LYS A 149 -1.91 7.01 -19.99
CA LYS A 149 -1.72 6.39 -21.31
C LYS A 149 -2.59 5.15 -21.50
N GLU A 150 -2.83 4.38 -20.45
CA GLU A 150 -3.71 3.20 -20.47
C GLU A 150 -5.21 3.55 -20.28
N GLY A 151 -5.57 4.83 -20.22
CA GLY A 151 -6.97 5.28 -20.10
C GLY A 151 -7.52 5.27 -18.67
N LEU A 152 -6.64 5.17 -17.66
CA LEU A 152 -6.98 5.24 -16.24
C LEU A 152 -6.76 6.68 -15.75
N LYS A 153 -7.72 7.56 -15.99
CA LYS A 153 -7.62 9.00 -15.65
C LYS A 153 -8.56 9.40 -14.51
N LEU A 154 -9.55 8.57 -14.22
CA LEU A 154 -10.61 8.92 -13.28
C LEU A 154 -10.12 8.83 -11.83
N ASN A 155 -10.28 9.92 -11.07
CA ASN A 155 -9.98 10.02 -9.64
C ASN A 155 -8.52 9.60 -9.29
N VAL A 156 -7.57 9.81 -10.20
CA VAL A 156 -6.16 9.50 -9.99
C VAL A 156 -5.42 10.73 -9.46
N HIS A 157 -4.84 10.58 -8.28
CA HIS A 157 -4.11 11.61 -7.57
C HIS A 157 -2.65 11.20 -7.40
N LEU A 158 -1.73 12.13 -7.57
CA LEU A 158 -0.32 11.94 -7.24
C LEU A 158 -0.08 12.35 -5.79
N ILE A 159 0.32 11.40 -4.95
CA ILE A 159 0.79 11.66 -3.59
C ILE A 159 2.12 10.94 -3.43
N ARG A 160 3.21 11.70 -3.42
CA ARG A 160 4.56 11.13 -3.25
C ARG A 160 4.72 10.60 -1.84
N ASN A 161 5.42 9.47 -1.72
CA ASN A 161 5.73 8.92 -0.41
C ASN A 161 6.58 9.91 0.39
N GLY A 162 6.14 10.22 1.61
CA GLY A 162 6.95 10.91 2.59
C GLY A 162 8.01 9.96 3.15
N ILE A 163 9.19 10.48 3.44
CA ILE A 163 10.21 9.80 4.23
C ILE A 163 10.41 10.60 5.53
N GLU A 164 10.51 9.91 6.63
CA GLU A 164 10.96 10.52 7.88
C GLU A 164 12.46 10.80 7.74
N VAL A 165 12.80 12.08 7.61
CA VAL A 165 14.19 12.50 7.54
C VAL A 165 14.72 12.62 8.96
N ASN A 166 15.55 11.67 9.38
CA ASN A 166 16.34 11.83 10.60
C ASN A 166 17.45 12.86 10.32
N MET A 167 17.18 14.12 10.63
CA MET A 167 18.08 15.24 10.36
C MET A 167 19.45 15.04 11.02
N SER A 168 19.53 14.43 12.19
CA SER A 168 20.81 14.17 12.87
C SER A 168 21.67 13.15 12.09
N LYS A 169 21.06 12.10 11.56
CA LYS A 169 21.74 11.12 10.72
C LYS A 169 22.16 11.72 9.38
N LEU A 170 21.31 12.51 8.76
CA LEU A 170 21.62 13.19 7.50
C LEU A 170 22.79 14.16 7.65
N ILE A 171 22.79 14.99 8.71
CA ILE A 171 23.87 15.90 9.03
C ILE A 171 25.18 15.13 9.27
N PHE A 172 25.13 14.03 10.00
CA PHE A 172 26.29 13.18 10.25
C PHE A 172 26.86 12.55 8.97
N GLU A 173 26.01 12.04 8.08
CA GLU A 173 26.44 11.50 6.78
C GLU A 173 27.05 12.59 5.87
N ILE A 174 26.45 13.77 5.82
CA ILE A 174 27.00 14.95 5.09
C ILE A 174 28.35 15.35 5.70
N TYR A 175 28.46 15.38 7.01
CA TYR A 175 29.72 15.69 7.70
C TYR A 175 30.81 14.67 7.35
N LEU A 176 30.52 13.38 7.40
CA LEU A 176 31.47 12.34 7.01
C LEU A 176 31.87 12.45 5.54
N PHE A 177 30.94 12.71 4.64
CA PHE A 177 31.21 12.89 3.21
C PHE A 177 32.13 14.08 2.94
N LEU A 178 31.89 15.21 3.59
CA LEU A 178 32.71 16.41 3.45
C LEU A 178 34.11 16.23 4.03
N HIS A 179 34.27 15.45 5.11
CA HIS A 179 35.56 15.22 5.75
C HIS A 179 36.35 14.08 5.10
N SER A 180 35.70 13.10 4.45
CA SER A 180 36.38 12.05 3.70
C SER A 180 37.10 12.56 2.44
N ARG A 181 36.61 13.65 1.83
CA ARG A 181 37.27 14.26 0.67
C ARG A 181 38.59 14.97 0.96
N LYS A 182 38.93 15.24 2.23
CA LYS A 182 40.20 15.91 2.59
C LYS A 182 41.44 15.01 2.60
N ARG A 183 41.32 13.70 2.29
CA ARG A 183 42.45 12.76 2.34
C ARG A 183 43.03 12.36 0.98
N TYR A 184 42.63 12.99 -0.10
CA TYR A 184 43.18 12.69 -1.45
C TYR A 184 43.77 13.93 -2.16
N CYS A 185 44.34 14.85 -1.43
CA CYS A 185 45.19 15.92 -2.00
C CYS A 185 46.54 15.88 -1.28
N VAL A 186 47.41 14.93 -1.67
CA VAL A 186 48.86 15.05 -1.58
C VAL A 186 49.44 14.40 -2.83
#